data_cf164c5e14dd55519f7995087f456e89
#
_entry.id   cf164c5e14dd55519f7995087f456e89
#
_cell.length_a   1.000
_cell.length_b   1.000
_cell.length_c   1.000
_cell.angle_alpha   90.00
_cell.angle_beta   90.00
_cell.angle_gamma   90.00
#
_symmetry.space_group_name_H-M   'P 1'
#
loop_
_entity.id
_entity.type
_entity.pdbx_description
1 polymer ?
#
loop_
_entity_poly.entity_id
_entity_poly.type
_entity_poly.pdbx_seq_one_letter_code
_entity_poly.pdbx_strand_id
1 'polypeptide(L)'
;MIPPGDTMPEEKKDGEKVLPHKGDGCWRWSDERYKEEKLNGNILFIESPNGVLIDSEGRKSKWNVYTKIWLSDRQEDGQTPTDFIQKWENRHSAKELTELGLSFDFAKPTELIKYLYSLMDTDKNDIIMDFFSGSASTANAIFKKNAEDGGNRKFIMVQLPEPIVGDDKFDNICELGKERIRRAGEKVLQDAKFKDIDIGFRVFRVSNTNIKWNSLMDMGQLDVSQIESTPDLMDFMPNTKDIDVVYELMLRQRDVALSESVELLSDIGSRTYLYASSFLVCLETEVTESLVEKIAAIDPLPIKFIFRDSAFKDDIALKDETFRRMKALVEKNSGESKPTYTVEFI
;
A
#
# COMPACT_ATOMS: atom_id res chain seq x y z
N MET A 1 -35.86 16.88 28.58
CA MET A 1 -34.97 17.83 29.27
C MET A 1 -35.81 18.59 30.31
N ILE A 2 -35.47 18.53 31.57
CA ILE A 2 -36.16 19.26 32.63
C ILE A 2 -35.50 20.60 32.78
N PRO A 3 -36.22 21.73 32.68
CA PRO A 3 -35.62 23.05 32.83
C PRO A 3 -34.94 23.23 34.22
N PRO A 4 -33.90 24.05 34.32
CA PRO A 4 -33.28 24.38 35.61
C PRO A 4 -34.35 24.97 36.56
N GLY A 5 -34.52 24.36 37.73
CA GLY A 5 -35.42 24.82 38.76
C GLY A 5 -36.80 24.20 38.78
N ASP A 6 -37.20 23.42 37.76
CA ASP A 6 -38.47 22.71 37.74
C ASP A 6 -38.28 21.20 37.98
N THR A 7 -39.00 20.65 38.95
CA THR A 7 -39.17 19.20 39.25
C THR A 7 -37.92 18.36 39.09
N MET A 8 -36.87 18.78 39.77
CA MET A 8 -35.62 17.99 39.77
C MET A 8 -35.71 16.78 40.65
N PRO A 9 -35.13 15.64 40.22
CA PRO A 9 -34.87 14.57 41.15
C PRO A 9 -33.99 15.09 42.26
N GLU A 10 -34.49 15.07 43.46
CA GLU A 10 -33.69 15.44 44.63
C GLU A 10 -32.66 14.35 44.86
N GLU A 11 -31.43 14.64 44.53
CA GLU A 11 -30.35 13.76 44.87
C GLU A 11 -29.73 14.23 46.18
N LYS A 12 -29.63 13.33 47.15
CA LYS A 12 -29.04 13.60 48.43
C LYS A 12 -27.80 12.75 48.57
N LYS A 13 -26.65 13.40 48.67
CA LYS A 13 -25.41 12.75 49.13
C LYS A 13 -25.05 13.36 50.48
N ASP A 14 -24.95 12.56 51.51
CA ASP A 14 -24.77 12.96 52.88
C ASP A 14 -25.79 14.00 53.39
N GLY A 15 -27.07 13.93 52.90
CA GLY A 15 -28.12 14.85 53.22
C GLY A 15 -28.17 16.16 52.40
N GLU A 16 -27.22 16.39 51.56
CA GLU A 16 -27.17 17.58 50.71
C GLU A 16 -27.96 17.34 49.38
N LYS A 17 -28.76 18.30 49.00
CA LYS A 17 -29.49 18.32 47.73
C LYS A 17 -28.64 19.04 46.67
N VAL A 18 -28.47 18.39 45.52
CA VAL A 18 -27.61 18.89 44.41
C VAL A 18 -28.46 19.34 43.26
N LEU A 19 -28.25 20.54 42.78
CA LEU A 19 -29.01 21.20 41.69
C LEU A 19 -28.08 21.83 40.65
N PRO A 20 -28.48 21.94 39.38
CA PRO A 20 -27.78 22.78 38.42
C PRO A 20 -27.99 24.26 38.77
N HIS A 21 -26.98 25.10 38.51
CA HIS A 21 -27.10 26.54 38.67
C HIS A 21 -28.07 27.11 37.63
N LYS A 22 -28.86 28.10 38.00
CA LYS A 22 -29.81 28.77 37.11
C LYS A 22 -29.01 29.44 35.96
N GLY A 23 -29.27 29.03 34.75
CA GLY A 23 -28.55 29.50 33.55
C GLY A 23 -27.46 28.54 33.00
N ASP A 24 -27.02 27.55 33.73
CA ASP A 24 -25.97 26.61 33.31
C ASP A 24 -26.53 25.39 32.52
N GLY A 25 -27.79 25.41 32.15
CA GLY A 25 -28.42 24.36 31.37
C GLY A 25 -29.49 23.58 32.16
N CYS A 26 -29.77 22.37 31.75
CA CYS A 26 -30.79 21.49 32.33
C CYS A 26 -30.21 20.08 32.47
N TRP A 27 -30.88 19.29 33.30
CA TRP A 27 -30.59 17.84 33.35
C TRP A 27 -30.92 17.19 32.00
N ARG A 28 -30.04 16.28 31.54
CA ARG A 28 -30.20 15.62 30.24
C ARG A 28 -31.24 14.51 30.25
N TRP A 29 -31.56 13.96 31.43
CA TRP A 29 -32.48 12.84 31.63
C TRP A 29 -33.80 13.29 32.26
N SER A 30 -34.90 12.57 31.96
CA SER A 30 -36.15 12.71 32.69
C SER A 30 -35.98 12.12 34.08
N ASP A 31 -36.96 12.42 34.99
CA ASP A 31 -36.96 11.89 36.35
C ASP A 31 -37.06 10.36 36.37
N GLU A 32 -37.87 9.78 35.46
CA GLU A 32 -38.00 8.32 35.33
C GLU A 32 -36.66 7.68 34.95
N ARG A 33 -36.03 8.21 33.91
CA ARG A 33 -34.73 7.70 33.48
C ARG A 33 -33.65 7.87 34.54
N TYR A 34 -33.67 8.97 35.24
CA TYR A 34 -32.71 9.18 36.34
C TYR A 34 -32.87 8.12 37.43
N LYS A 35 -34.10 7.81 37.86
CA LYS A 35 -34.40 6.79 38.86
C LYS A 35 -33.95 5.40 38.41
N GLU A 36 -34.21 5.06 37.16
CA GLU A 36 -33.79 3.79 36.55
C GLU A 36 -32.27 3.67 36.54
N GLU A 37 -31.55 4.68 36.00
CA GLU A 37 -30.12 4.69 35.91
C GLU A 37 -29.44 4.71 37.30
N LYS A 38 -30.08 5.32 38.29
CA LYS A 38 -29.62 5.28 39.68
C LYS A 38 -29.72 3.88 40.25
N LEU A 39 -30.86 3.18 40.03
CA LEU A 39 -31.05 1.78 40.44
C LEU A 39 -30.02 0.85 39.78
N ASN A 40 -29.70 1.10 38.52
CA ASN A 40 -28.68 0.37 37.76
C ASN A 40 -27.23 0.72 38.17
N GLY A 41 -27.06 1.63 39.13
CA GLY A 41 -25.73 2.03 39.61
C GLY A 41 -24.92 2.87 38.62
N ASN A 42 -25.57 3.49 37.64
CA ASN A 42 -24.94 4.27 36.58
C ASN A 42 -24.68 5.74 36.93
N ILE A 43 -25.02 6.14 38.16
CA ILE A 43 -24.78 7.50 38.67
C ILE A 43 -23.64 7.48 39.66
N LEU A 44 -22.74 8.44 39.52
CA LEU A 44 -21.56 8.60 40.41
C LEU A 44 -21.50 10.03 40.92
N PHE A 45 -21.41 10.17 42.26
CA PHE A 45 -21.13 11.41 42.93
C PHE A 45 -19.65 11.52 43.27
N ILE A 46 -19.01 12.61 42.83
CA ILE A 46 -17.58 12.87 43.12
C ILE A 46 -17.46 14.20 43.81
N GLU A 47 -16.72 14.19 44.93
CA GLU A 47 -16.36 15.44 45.61
C GLU A 47 -15.47 16.30 44.71
N SER A 48 -15.87 17.57 44.55
CA SER A 48 -15.14 18.52 43.72
C SER A 48 -15.26 19.93 44.25
N PRO A 49 -14.15 20.53 44.70
CA PRO A 49 -14.15 21.90 45.19
C PRO A 49 -14.51 22.93 44.07
N ASN A 50 -14.38 22.53 42.83
CA ASN A 50 -14.67 23.37 41.62
C ASN A 50 -15.95 22.95 40.91
N GLY A 51 -16.86 22.24 41.55
CA GLY A 51 -18.13 21.83 40.99
C GLY A 51 -18.99 23.01 40.53
N VAL A 52 -19.80 22.76 39.48
CA VAL A 52 -20.74 23.75 38.95
C VAL A 52 -22.14 23.65 39.57
N LEU A 53 -22.37 22.64 40.38
CA LEU A 53 -23.67 22.40 41.00
C LEU A 53 -23.84 23.23 42.26
N ILE A 54 -25.10 23.51 42.63
CA ILE A 54 -25.46 24.25 43.84
C ILE A 54 -26.27 23.38 44.78
N ASP A 55 -26.30 23.76 46.05
CA ASP A 55 -27.18 23.18 47.04
C ASP A 55 -28.61 23.80 47.02
N SER A 56 -29.49 23.37 47.88
CA SER A 56 -30.88 23.88 47.99
C SER A 56 -30.95 25.33 48.44
N GLU A 57 -29.88 25.89 48.99
CA GLU A 57 -29.77 27.28 49.42
C GLU A 57 -29.05 28.16 48.37
N GLY A 58 -28.71 27.59 47.18
CA GLY A 58 -28.03 28.30 46.12
C GLY A 58 -26.53 28.49 46.35
N ARG A 59 -25.94 27.83 47.36
CA ARG A 59 -24.50 27.85 47.62
C ARG A 59 -23.83 26.76 46.76
N LYS A 60 -22.57 26.93 46.48
CA LYS A 60 -21.77 25.97 45.71
C LYS A 60 -21.74 24.59 46.41
N SER A 61 -22.22 23.57 45.72
CA SER A 61 -22.13 22.20 46.24
C SER A 61 -20.72 21.66 46.17
N LYS A 62 -20.34 20.82 47.11
CA LYS A 62 -19.10 20.06 47.05
C LYS A 62 -19.18 18.84 46.15
N TRP A 63 -20.33 18.50 45.62
CA TRP A 63 -20.59 17.33 44.80
C TRP A 63 -20.81 17.67 43.33
N ASN A 64 -20.21 16.85 42.46
CA ASN A 64 -20.60 16.74 41.04
C ASN A 64 -21.25 15.41 40.77
N VAL A 65 -22.20 15.39 39.84
CA VAL A 65 -22.91 14.20 39.41
C VAL A 65 -22.46 13.82 38.03
N TYR A 66 -22.01 12.58 37.87
CA TYR A 66 -21.54 12.00 36.64
C TYR A 66 -22.37 10.78 36.27
N THR A 67 -22.57 10.54 34.98
CA THR A 67 -23.07 9.27 34.45
C THR A 67 -21.90 8.35 34.15
N LYS A 68 -22.00 7.09 34.59
CA LYS A 68 -21.03 6.09 34.20
C LYS A 68 -21.24 5.66 32.76
N ILE A 69 -20.17 5.46 32.04
CA ILE A 69 -20.14 4.81 30.76
C ILE A 69 -19.32 3.55 30.96
N TRP A 70 -19.95 2.39 30.78
CA TRP A 70 -19.27 1.12 30.99
C TRP A 70 -18.31 0.83 29.84
N LEU A 71 -17.19 0.23 30.15
CA LEU A 71 -16.21 -0.13 29.15
C LEU A 71 -16.76 -1.18 28.16
N SER A 72 -17.56 -2.13 28.67
CA SER A 72 -18.27 -3.12 27.85
C SER A 72 -19.09 -2.48 26.74
N ASP A 73 -19.92 -1.49 27.08
CA ASP A 73 -20.80 -0.81 26.14
C ASP A 73 -19.99 -0.07 25.07
N ARG A 74 -18.87 0.53 25.49
CA ARG A 74 -17.94 1.19 24.54
C ARG A 74 -17.18 0.23 23.66
N GLN A 75 -16.90 -0.98 24.12
CA GLN A 75 -16.25 -2.00 23.31
C GLN A 75 -17.19 -2.58 22.25
N GLU A 76 -18.47 -2.69 22.55
CA GLU A 76 -19.49 -3.18 21.60
C GLU A 76 -19.90 -2.09 20.58
N ASP A 77 -20.20 -0.89 21.05
CA ASP A 77 -20.71 0.21 20.20
C ASP A 77 -19.56 0.95 19.45
N GLY A 78 -18.33 0.82 19.91
CA GLY A 78 -17.20 1.59 19.42
C GLY A 78 -17.28 3.07 19.81
N GLN A 79 -16.39 3.86 19.22
CA GLN A 79 -16.40 5.31 19.35
C GLN A 79 -16.35 5.97 17.98
N THR A 80 -17.29 6.83 17.68
CA THR A 80 -17.26 7.63 16.46
C THR A 80 -15.96 8.42 16.41
N PRO A 81 -15.20 8.34 15.31
CA PRO A 81 -14.00 9.14 15.12
C PRO A 81 -14.31 10.62 15.23
N THR A 82 -13.37 11.38 15.79
CA THR A 82 -13.49 12.85 15.82
C THR A 82 -13.02 13.42 14.50
N ASP A 83 -13.67 14.46 14.03
CA ASP A 83 -13.31 15.25 12.84
C ASP A 83 -12.04 16.07 13.03
N PHE A 84 -11.61 16.27 14.29
CA PHE A 84 -10.42 17.01 14.65
C PHE A 84 -9.45 16.14 15.44
N ILE A 85 -8.31 15.78 14.82
CA ILE A 85 -7.31 14.89 15.38
C ILE A 85 -6.14 15.70 15.94
N GLN A 86 -6.02 15.77 17.26
CA GLN A 86 -4.94 16.50 17.97
C GLN A 86 -3.80 15.61 18.46
N LYS A 87 -3.98 14.29 18.46
CA LYS A 87 -3.09 13.34 19.14
C LYS A 87 -1.70 13.27 18.53
N TRP A 88 -1.58 13.44 17.21
CA TRP A 88 -0.34 13.26 16.47
C TRP A 88 0.13 14.55 15.81
N GLU A 89 1.08 15.22 16.47
CA GLU A 89 1.68 16.44 15.98
C GLU A 89 2.90 16.16 15.09
N ASN A 90 3.25 17.11 14.22
CA ASN A 90 4.40 16.96 13.30
C ASN A 90 5.74 16.69 14.02
N ARG A 91 5.89 17.15 15.27
CA ARG A 91 7.09 16.82 16.10
C ARG A 91 7.32 15.33 16.29
N HIS A 92 6.26 14.50 16.25
CA HIS A 92 6.40 13.05 16.35
C HIS A 92 7.08 12.47 15.12
N SER A 93 6.79 13.00 13.92
CA SER A 93 7.45 12.56 12.69
C SER A 93 8.93 12.96 12.65
N ALA A 94 9.29 14.13 13.17
CA ALA A 94 10.68 14.56 13.27
C ALA A 94 11.50 13.60 14.16
N LYS A 95 10.92 13.17 15.30
CA LYS A 95 11.55 12.17 16.16
C LYS A 95 11.71 10.82 15.46
N GLU A 96 10.66 10.33 14.77
CA GLU A 96 10.72 9.08 13.99
C GLU A 96 11.84 9.12 12.94
N LEU A 97 11.97 10.22 12.20
CA LEU A 97 13.01 10.38 11.20
C LEU A 97 14.41 10.42 11.84
N THR A 98 14.57 11.15 12.95
CA THR A 98 15.84 11.20 13.70
C THR A 98 16.26 9.80 14.16
N GLU A 99 15.34 8.98 14.64
CA GLU A 99 15.59 7.59 15.01
C GLU A 99 16.02 6.71 13.83
N LEU A 100 15.59 7.06 12.62
CA LEU A 100 16.02 6.42 11.37
C LEU A 100 17.31 7.06 10.80
N GLY A 101 17.89 8.08 11.46
CA GLY A 101 19.05 8.82 10.97
C GLY A 101 18.77 9.68 9.73
N LEU A 102 17.50 10.12 9.58
CA LEU A 102 17.02 10.95 8.47
C LEU A 102 16.51 12.30 9.01
N SER A 103 16.41 13.28 8.11
CA SER A 103 15.85 14.60 8.38
C SER A 103 14.91 15.01 7.25
N PHE A 104 13.72 15.52 7.60
CA PHE A 104 12.77 16.09 6.65
C PHE A 104 11.69 16.88 7.39
N ASP A 105 11.46 18.13 7.03
CA ASP A 105 10.65 19.07 7.83
C ASP A 105 9.14 18.80 7.80
N PHE A 106 8.63 18.22 6.71
CA PHE A 106 7.19 18.11 6.47
C PHE A 106 6.64 16.69 6.54
N ALA A 107 7.39 15.74 7.11
CA ALA A 107 6.93 14.38 7.26
C ALA A 107 5.67 14.28 8.13
N LYS A 108 4.74 13.42 7.75
CA LYS A 108 3.56 13.11 8.56
C LYS A 108 3.88 12.04 9.60
N PRO A 109 3.30 12.11 10.81
CA PRO A 109 3.47 11.06 11.80
C PRO A 109 2.93 9.72 11.30
N THR A 110 3.73 8.67 11.42
CA THR A 110 3.37 7.31 10.99
C THR A 110 2.12 6.80 11.71
N GLU A 111 2.01 7.10 13.01
CA GLU A 111 0.86 6.70 13.83
C GLU A 111 -0.45 7.38 13.43
N LEU A 112 -0.41 8.60 12.89
CA LEU A 112 -1.58 9.25 12.30
C LEU A 112 -2.08 8.46 11.09
N ILE A 113 -1.18 8.05 10.21
CA ILE A 113 -1.53 7.28 9.02
C ILE A 113 -2.08 5.90 9.40
N LYS A 114 -1.47 5.22 10.38
CA LYS A 114 -2.01 3.97 10.94
C LYS A 114 -3.43 4.13 11.48
N TYR A 115 -3.68 5.23 12.20
CA TYR A 115 -5.01 5.52 12.72
C TYR A 115 -6.02 5.71 11.58
N LEU A 116 -5.68 6.47 10.54
CA LEU A 116 -6.55 6.63 9.37
C LEU A 116 -6.89 5.29 8.71
N TYR A 117 -5.92 4.36 8.62
CA TYR A 117 -6.20 3.01 8.13
C TYR A 117 -7.15 2.23 9.03
N SER A 118 -7.05 2.40 10.35
CA SER A 118 -7.94 1.72 11.28
C SER A 118 -9.39 2.21 11.20
N LEU A 119 -9.64 3.35 10.57
CA LEU A 119 -10.97 3.89 10.32
C LEU A 119 -11.62 3.35 9.03
N MET A 120 -10.80 2.79 8.15
CA MET A 120 -11.24 2.31 6.83
C MET A 120 -11.20 0.78 6.85
N ASP A 121 -12.01 0.09 7.43
CA ASP A 121 -12.16 -1.38 7.45
C ASP A 121 -11.26 -2.14 6.43
N THR A 122 -9.95 -1.94 6.55
CA THR A 122 -8.95 -2.44 5.60
C THR A 122 -8.62 -3.90 5.88
N ASP A 123 -8.63 -4.72 4.81
CA ASP A 123 -8.20 -6.11 4.88
C ASP A 123 -6.66 -6.20 5.08
N LYS A 124 -6.22 -7.37 5.52
CA LYS A 124 -4.80 -7.69 5.70
C LYS A 124 -4.00 -7.79 4.41
N ASN A 125 -4.66 -7.89 3.26
CA ASN A 125 -4.03 -8.03 1.94
C ASN A 125 -4.28 -6.83 1.02
N ASP A 126 -4.85 -5.74 1.52
CA ASP A 126 -5.16 -4.56 0.72
C ASP A 126 -3.92 -3.88 0.14
N ILE A 127 -4.13 -3.18 -0.96
CA ILE A 127 -3.12 -2.33 -1.58
C ILE A 127 -3.44 -0.87 -1.25
N ILE A 128 -2.49 -0.20 -0.63
CA ILE A 128 -2.61 1.19 -0.23
C ILE A 128 -1.80 2.07 -1.19
N MET A 129 -2.46 3.03 -1.82
CA MET A 129 -1.81 3.95 -2.74
C MET A 129 -1.70 5.35 -2.13
N ASP A 130 -0.49 5.92 -2.19
CA ASP A 130 -0.20 7.30 -1.82
C ASP A 130 0.50 8.00 -2.99
N PHE A 131 -0.24 8.87 -3.68
CA PHE A 131 0.26 9.54 -4.89
C PHE A 131 0.88 10.92 -4.63
N PHE A 132 1.08 11.27 -3.35
CA PHE A 132 1.91 12.39 -2.88
C PHE A 132 2.75 11.95 -1.69
N SER A 133 3.50 10.85 -1.85
CA SER A 133 4.10 10.11 -0.75
C SER A 133 5.15 10.87 0.06
N GLY A 134 5.67 11.97 -0.47
CA GLY A 134 6.67 12.80 0.21
C GLY A 134 7.83 11.95 0.72
N SER A 135 8.06 11.97 2.03
CA SER A 135 9.08 11.16 2.69
C SER A 135 8.66 9.71 2.95
N ALA A 136 7.62 9.18 2.30
CA ALA A 136 7.13 7.81 2.41
C ALA A 136 6.68 7.38 3.83
N SER A 137 6.01 8.28 4.56
CA SER A 137 5.42 7.97 5.88
C SER A 137 4.40 6.83 5.81
N THR A 138 3.67 6.75 4.72
CA THR A 138 2.64 5.74 4.44
C THR A 138 3.23 4.33 4.37
N ALA A 139 4.35 4.14 3.67
CA ALA A 139 5.03 2.85 3.60
C ALA A 139 5.47 2.36 4.99
N ASN A 140 6.05 3.26 5.81
CA ASN A 140 6.41 2.94 7.19
C ASN A 140 5.18 2.53 8.04
N ALA A 141 4.04 3.21 7.86
CA ALA A 141 2.80 2.87 8.54
C ALA A 141 2.31 1.46 8.18
N ILE A 142 2.43 1.06 6.92
CA ILE A 142 2.04 -0.26 6.43
C ILE A 142 2.95 -1.33 7.00
N PHE A 143 4.27 -1.15 7.00
CA PHE A 143 5.19 -2.09 7.62
C PHE A 143 4.87 -2.32 9.09
N LYS A 144 4.67 -1.23 9.87
CA LYS A 144 4.27 -1.34 11.27
C LYS A 144 2.95 -2.08 11.44
N LYS A 145 1.95 -1.79 10.60
CA LYS A 145 0.65 -2.44 10.66
C LYS A 145 0.73 -3.94 10.35
N ASN A 146 1.48 -4.32 9.33
CA ASN A 146 1.74 -5.72 9.00
C ASN A 146 2.47 -6.44 10.13
N ALA A 147 3.43 -5.77 10.79
CA ALA A 147 4.14 -6.30 11.95
C ALA A 147 3.26 -6.50 13.18
N GLU A 148 2.22 -5.70 13.34
CA GLU A 148 1.29 -5.78 14.48
C GLU A 148 0.28 -6.91 14.36
N ASP A 149 -0.27 -7.12 13.16
CA ASP A 149 -1.41 -8.02 12.94
C ASP A 149 -1.12 -9.22 12.01
N GLY A 150 0.14 -9.36 11.55
CA GLY A 150 0.55 -10.41 10.61
C GLY A 150 -0.11 -10.25 9.23
N GLY A 151 -0.39 -9.01 8.82
CA GLY A 151 -0.94 -8.71 7.50
C GLY A 151 0.13 -8.71 6.41
N ASN A 152 -0.32 -8.75 5.16
CA ASN A 152 0.51 -8.67 3.95
C ASN A 152 0.03 -7.53 3.04
N ARG A 153 -0.30 -6.37 3.65
CA ARG A 153 -0.70 -5.18 2.90
C ARG A 153 0.45 -4.69 2.05
N LYS A 154 0.14 -4.30 0.83
CA LYS A 154 1.09 -3.75 -0.13
C LYS A 154 0.91 -2.23 -0.25
N PHE A 155 1.92 -1.56 -0.77
CA PHE A 155 1.84 -0.12 -1.01
C PHE A 155 2.29 0.26 -2.43
N ILE A 156 1.72 1.36 -2.93
CA ILE A 156 2.14 2.04 -4.15
C ILE A 156 2.40 3.50 -3.77
N MET A 157 3.67 3.90 -3.78
CA MET A 157 4.10 5.26 -3.46
C MET A 157 4.45 5.99 -4.74
N VAL A 158 3.82 7.15 -4.99
CA VAL A 158 4.13 7.98 -6.15
C VAL A 158 4.63 9.33 -5.67
N GLN A 159 5.77 9.76 -6.19
CA GLN A 159 6.40 11.04 -5.85
C GLN A 159 7.17 11.61 -7.04
N LEU A 160 7.07 12.91 -7.25
CA LEU A 160 7.93 13.64 -8.15
C LEU A 160 9.34 13.79 -7.54
N PRO A 161 10.42 13.73 -8.33
CA PRO A 161 11.79 13.85 -7.83
C PRO A 161 12.15 15.32 -7.57
N GLU A 162 11.43 15.99 -6.68
CA GLU A 162 11.67 17.36 -6.28
C GLU A 162 12.99 17.47 -5.50
N PRO A 163 13.88 18.41 -5.86
CA PRO A 163 15.15 18.58 -5.15
C PRO A 163 14.94 18.99 -3.69
N ILE A 164 15.77 18.47 -2.80
CA ILE A 164 15.79 18.88 -1.40
C ILE A 164 16.87 19.95 -1.26
N VAL A 165 16.48 21.19 -0.95
CA VAL A 165 17.41 22.29 -0.78
C VAL A 165 18.09 22.18 0.58
N GLY A 166 19.42 22.16 0.59
CA GLY A 166 20.21 22.16 1.83
C GLY A 166 20.43 20.76 2.45
N ASP A 167 20.11 19.70 1.74
CA ASP A 167 20.49 18.33 2.13
C ASP A 167 21.58 17.80 1.20
N ASP A 168 22.78 17.56 1.73
CA ASP A 168 23.92 17.03 0.98
C ASP A 168 23.86 15.49 0.83
N LYS A 169 22.89 14.82 1.43
CA LYS A 169 22.78 13.36 1.43
C LYS A 169 21.84 12.82 0.35
N PHE A 170 20.81 13.59 0.00
CA PHE A 170 19.78 13.16 -0.94
C PHE A 170 19.53 14.22 -2.01
N ASP A 171 19.68 13.85 -3.27
CA ASP A 171 19.44 14.75 -4.40
C ASP A 171 17.98 15.23 -4.48
N ASN A 172 17.05 14.38 -4.08
CA ASN A 172 15.62 14.65 -4.16
C ASN A 172 14.81 13.85 -3.13
N ILE A 173 13.55 14.24 -2.98
CA ILE A 173 12.62 13.64 -2.02
C ILE A 173 12.35 12.14 -2.27
N CYS A 174 12.45 11.66 -3.53
CA CYS A 174 12.29 10.24 -3.84
C CYS A 174 13.42 9.41 -3.26
N GLU A 175 14.67 9.91 -3.31
CA GLU A 175 15.83 9.21 -2.75
C GLU A 175 15.71 9.13 -1.22
N LEU A 176 15.32 10.21 -0.56
CA LEU A 176 15.03 10.22 0.86
C LEU A 176 13.90 9.24 1.22
N GLY A 177 12.82 9.23 0.44
CA GLY A 177 11.68 8.33 0.65
C GLY A 177 12.09 6.85 0.53
N LYS A 178 12.87 6.50 -0.48
CA LYS A 178 13.41 5.14 -0.66
C LYS A 178 14.28 4.71 0.52
N GLU A 179 15.13 5.61 1.00
CA GLU A 179 15.98 5.31 2.15
C GLU A 179 15.18 5.18 3.44
N ARG A 180 14.15 6.00 3.63
CA ARG A 180 13.22 5.83 4.75
C ARG A 180 12.52 4.48 4.72
N ILE A 181 12.05 4.03 3.56
CA ILE A 181 11.39 2.72 3.42
C ILE A 181 12.36 1.60 3.84
N ARG A 182 13.62 1.63 3.38
CA ARG A 182 14.63 0.62 3.74
C ARG A 182 14.88 0.58 5.26
N ARG A 183 15.20 1.72 5.86
CA ARG A 183 15.52 1.79 7.30
C ARG A 183 14.32 1.48 8.18
N ALA A 184 13.11 1.92 7.77
CA ALA A 184 11.89 1.59 8.49
C ALA A 184 11.58 0.09 8.43
N GLY A 185 11.74 -0.54 7.26
CA GLY A 185 11.59 -1.98 7.10
C GLY A 185 12.56 -2.78 7.98
N GLU A 186 13.85 -2.43 7.96
CA GLU A 186 14.86 -3.05 8.82
C GLU A 186 14.55 -2.91 10.30
N LYS A 187 14.15 -1.71 10.74
CA LYS A 187 13.75 -1.45 12.13
C LYS A 187 12.54 -2.29 12.53
N VAL A 188 11.54 -2.37 11.64
CA VAL A 188 10.33 -3.18 11.89
C VAL A 188 10.68 -4.66 12.03
N LEU A 189 11.57 -5.21 11.19
CA LEU A 189 12.01 -6.61 11.32
C LEU A 189 12.71 -6.90 12.65
N GLN A 190 13.46 -5.95 13.19
CA GLN A 190 14.12 -6.10 14.50
C GLN A 190 13.12 -6.15 15.64
N ASP A 191 12.07 -5.34 15.58
CA ASP A 191 11.07 -5.14 16.64
C ASP A 191 9.84 -6.05 16.50
N ALA A 192 9.65 -6.71 15.35
CA ALA A 192 8.43 -7.42 15.03
C ALA A 192 8.24 -8.73 15.81
N LYS A 193 6.99 -8.97 16.18
CA LYS A 193 6.55 -10.28 16.71
C LYS A 193 6.54 -11.36 15.63
N PHE A 194 6.20 -10.98 14.40
CA PHE A 194 6.17 -11.84 13.22
C PHE A 194 7.45 -11.62 12.42
N LYS A 195 8.23 -12.67 12.20
CA LYS A 195 9.52 -12.60 11.50
C LYS A 195 9.41 -12.70 9.98
N ASP A 196 8.23 -13.08 9.48
CA ASP A 196 7.96 -13.27 8.05
C ASP A 196 7.18 -12.09 7.48
N ILE A 197 7.83 -10.92 7.50
CA ILE A 197 7.25 -9.68 6.95
C ILE A 197 8.04 -9.32 5.69
N ASP A 198 7.35 -9.17 4.58
CA ASP A 198 7.95 -8.62 3.37
C ASP A 198 8.20 -7.11 3.55
N ILE A 199 9.46 -6.73 3.57
CA ILE A 199 9.94 -5.34 3.61
C ILE A 199 10.48 -4.89 2.25
N GLY A 200 10.44 -5.75 1.24
CA GLY A 200 10.91 -5.45 -0.09
C GLY A 200 10.03 -4.43 -0.80
N PHE A 201 10.63 -3.70 -1.73
CA PHE A 201 9.90 -2.84 -2.66
C PHE A 201 10.65 -2.69 -3.98
N ARG A 202 9.90 -2.39 -5.03
CA ARG A 202 10.46 -2.09 -6.35
C ARG A 202 10.34 -0.62 -6.65
N VAL A 203 11.29 -0.10 -7.43
CA VAL A 203 11.31 1.29 -7.85
C VAL A 203 11.12 1.35 -9.36
N PHE A 204 10.10 2.08 -9.79
CA PHE A 204 9.83 2.34 -11.18
C PHE A 204 9.96 3.84 -11.46
N ARG A 205 10.34 4.17 -12.67
CA ARG A 205 10.34 5.54 -13.17
C ARG A 205 9.39 5.61 -14.36
N VAL A 206 8.46 6.54 -14.33
CA VAL A 206 7.59 6.80 -15.49
C VAL A 206 8.43 7.41 -16.59
N SER A 207 8.39 6.80 -17.77
CA SER A 207 9.04 7.23 -18.99
C SER A 207 8.14 7.02 -20.19
N ASN A 208 8.59 7.40 -21.37
CA ASN A 208 7.93 7.03 -22.62
C ASN A 208 7.99 5.50 -22.82
N THR A 209 7.16 4.97 -23.70
CA THR A 209 7.18 3.56 -24.08
C THR A 209 8.57 3.14 -24.61
N ASN A 210 8.98 1.92 -24.30
CA ASN A 210 10.21 1.31 -24.82
C ASN A 210 9.96 0.58 -26.15
N ILE A 211 8.71 0.20 -26.41
CA ILE A 211 8.31 -0.64 -27.54
C ILE A 211 7.68 0.25 -28.63
N LYS A 212 8.06 0.04 -29.86
CA LYS A 212 7.44 0.68 -31.03
C LYS A 212 6.17 -0.06 -31.45
N TRP A 213 5.05 0.28 -30.80
CA TRP A 213 3.76 -0.37 -31.04
C TRP A 213 3.14 -0.11 -32.43
N ASN A 214 3.63 0.91 -33.14
CA ASN A 214 3.17 1.30 -34.48
C ASN A 214 4.36 1.33 -35.43
N SER A 215 5.08 0.23 -35.56
CA SER A 215 6.32 0.13 -36.32
C SER A 215 6.17 0.61 -37.81
N LEU A 216 4.99 0.43 -38.41
CA LEU A 216 4.73 0.88 -39.80
C LEU A 216 4.76 2.41 -39.98
N MET A 217 4.45 3.19 -38.95
CA MET A 217 4.51 4.66 -39.00
C MET A 217 5.92 5.20 -38.78
N ASP A 218 6.72 4.49 -37.99
CA ASP A 218 8.06 4.91 -37.62
C ASP A 218 9.18 4.40 -38.52
N MET A 219 8.92 3.34 -39.31
CA MET A 219 9.87 2.76 -40.26
C MET A 219 10.31 3.71 -41.39
N GLY A 220 9.48 4.69 -41.74
CA GLY A 220 9.81 5.66 -42.81
C GLY A 220 10.98 6.61 -42.46
N GLN A 221 11.49 6.57 -41.27
CA GLN A 221 12.59 7.45 -40.80
C GLN A 221 13.91 6.71 -40.52
N LEU A 222 13.94 5.37 -40.61
CA LEU A 222 15.12 4.58 -40.35
C LEU A 222 15.88 4.25 -41.65
N ASP A 223 17.19 4.50 -41.65
CA ASP A 223 18.09 4.05 -42.72
C ASP A 223 18.32 2.52 -42.57
N VAL A 224 18.25 1.79 -43.68
CA VAL A 224 18.46 0.33 -43.74
C VAL A 224 19.81 -0.06 -43.09
N SER A 225 20.84 0.75 -43.29
CA SER A 225 22.18 0.52 -42.70
C SER A 225 22.16 0.60 -41.16
N GLN A 226 21.27 1.39 -40.59
CA GLN A 226 21.12 1.50 -39.13
C GLN A 226 20.38 0.27 -38.55
N ILE A 227 19.43 -0.27 -39.27
CA ILE A 227 18.70 -1.49 -38.88
C ILE A 227 19.64 -2.70 -38.88
N GLU A 228 20.46 -2.85 -39.93
CA GLU A 228 21.43 -3.96 -40.01
C GLU A 228 22.46 -3.92 -38.89
N SER A 229 22.89 -2.70 -38.49
CA SER A 229 23.88 -2.52 -37.41
C SER A 229 23.25 -2.60 -36.01
N THR A 230 21.98 -2.34 -35.88
CA THR A 230 21.28 -2.28 -34.58
C THR A 230 19.86 -2.86 -34.70
N PRO A 231 19.70 -4.18 -34.72
CA PRO A 231 18.40 -4.85 -34.93
C PRO A 231 17.31 -4.40 -33.95
N ASP A 232 17.69 -3.97 -32.75
CA ASP A 232 16.76 -3.49 -31.71
C ASP A 232 15.98 -2.25 -32.12
N LEU A 233 16.50 -1.44 -33.04
CA LEU A 233 15.80 -0.25 -33.53
C LEU A 233 14.56 -0.56 -34.36
N MET A 234 14.33 -1.80 -34.74
CA MET A 234 13.07 -2.21 -35.37
C MET A 234 11.91 -2.20 -34.38
N ASP A 235 12.13 -2.76 -33.17
CA ASP A 235 11.06 -3.01 -32.20
C ASP A 235 11.09 -2.05 -31.02
N PHE A 236 12.26 -1.49 -30.70
CA PHE A 236 12.47 -0.73 -29.48
C PHE A 236 12.95 0.70 -29.74
N MET A 237 12.68 1.56 -28.78
CA MET A 237 13.19 2.92 -28.76
C MET A 237 14.69 2.91 -28.46
N PRO A 238 15.47 3.93 -28.90
CA PRO A 238 16.90 4.01 -28.63
C PRO A 238 17.22 3.95 -27.13
N ASN A 239 18.30 3.25 -26.78
CA ASN A 239 18.76 3.08 -25.39
C ASN A 239 17.82 2.32 -24.45
N THR A 240 16.88 1.57 -24.99
CA THR A 240 16.00 0.69 -24.22
C THR A 240 16.80 -0.45 -23.58
N LYS A 241 16.45 -0.79 -22.34
CA LYS A 241 16.98 -1.98 -21.64
C LYS A 241 15.94 -3.10 -21.68
N ASP A 242 16.39 -4.32 -21.85
CA ASP A 242 15.52 -5.50 -21.91
C ASP A 242 14.59 -5.60 -20.70
N ILE A 243 15.11 -5.31 -19.52
CA ILE A 243 14.30 -5.37 -18.30
C ILE A 243 13.15 -4.35 -18.30
N ASP A 244 13.32 -3.19 -18.91
CA ASP A 244 12.29 -2.17 -19.03
C ASP A 244 11.19 -2.64 -20.01
N VAL A 245 11.58 -3.35 -21.08
CA VAL A 245 10.64 -4.00 -22.01
C VAL A 245 9.83 -5.08 -21.30
N VAL A 246 10.48 -5.94 -20.53
CA VAL A 246 9.79 -6.99 -19.76
C VAL A 246 8.73 -6.39 -18.83
N TYR A 247 9.07 -5.34 -18.07
CA TYR A 247 8.10 -4.70 -17.19
C TYR A 247 6.99 -3.98 -17.95
N GLU A 248 7.29 -3.34 -19.09
CA GLU A 248 6.28 -2.72 -19.93
C GLU A 248 5.28 -3.74 -20.48
N LEU A 249 5.74 -4.94 -20.88
CA LEU A 249 4.89 -6.04 -21.28
C LEU A 249 4.02 -6.54 -20.13
N MET A 250 4.59 -6.68 -18.95
CA MET A 250 3.84 -7.13 -17.77
C MET A 250 2.78 -6.12 -17.32
N LEU A 251 2.99 -4.82 -17.49
CA LEU A 251 1.96 -3.79 -17.28
C LEU A 251 0.71 -3.99 -18.13
N ARG A 252 0.83 -4.63 -19.29
CA ARG A 252 -0.29 -4.94 -20.19
C ARG A 252 -1.02 -6.24 -19.84
N GLN A 253 -0.39 -7.09 -19.05
CA GLN A 253 -0.98 -8.33 -18.55
C GLN A 253 -1.80 -8.02 -17.28
N ARG A 254 -3.12 -8.11 -17.37
CA ARG A 254 -4.05 -7.68 -16.30
C ARG A 254 -3.93 -8.48 -15.01
N ASP A 255 -3.48 -9.73 -15.11
CA ASP A 255 -3.53 -10.69 -14.01
C ASP A 255 -2.15 -10.92 -13.36
N VAL A 256 -1.18 -10.04 -13.61
CA VAL A 256 0.19 -10.19 -13.13
C VAL A 256 0.59 -9.00 -12.27
N ALA A 257 1.00 -9.29 -11.04
CA ALA A 257 1.52 -8.27 -10.14
C ALA A 257 2.95 -7.86 -10.57
N LEU A 258 3.25 -6.54 -10.58
CA LEU A 258 4.59 -6.04 -10.89
C LEU A 258 5.63 -6.36 -9.81
N SER A 259 5.19 -6.88 -8.68
CA SER A 259 6.05 -7.31 -7.57
C SER A 259 6.63 -8.70 -7.73
N GLU A 260 6.21 -9.46 -8.77
CA GLU A 260 6.67 -10.82 -9.00
C GLU A 260 8.15 -10.87 -9.42
N SER A 261 8.77 -12.04 -9.27
CA SER A 261 10.17 -12.25 -9.64
C SER A 261 10.37 -12.20 -11.15
N VAL A 262 11.51 -11.68 -11.57
CA VAL A 262 11.99 -11.74 -12.95
C VAL A 262 13.37 -12.39 -12.94
N GLU A 263 13.58 -13.36 -13.80
CA GLU A 263 14.81 -14.13 -13.92
C GLU A 263 15.31 -14.10 -15.37
N LEU A 264 16.59 -13.86 -15.57
CA LEU A 264 17.26 -14.05 -16.86
C LEU A 264 17.65 -15.50 -17.00
N LEU A 265 17.10 -16.21 -17.97
CA LEU A 265 17.41 -17.62 -18.25
C LEU A 265 18.65 -17.72 -19.14
N SER A 266 19.81 -17.40 -18.59
CA SER A 266 21.09 -17.34 -19.32
C SER A 266 21.49 -18.65 -19.99
N ASP A 267 21.03 -19.80 -19.48
CA ASP A 267 21.26 -21.14 -20.06
C ASP A 267 20.43 -21.39 -21.32
N ILE A 268 19.36 -20.63 -21.50
CA ILE A 268 18.45 -20.70 -22.63
C ILE A 268 18.86 -19.66 -23.68
N GLY A 269 18.94 -18.40 -23.26
CA GLY A 269 19.30 -17.28 -24.13
C GLY A 269 19.81 -16.09 -23.36
N SER A 270 20.54 -15.20 -24.00
CA SER A 270 21.14 -14.01 -23.39
C SER A 270 20.11 -12.92 -23.05
N ARG A 271 18.93 -12.98 -23.70
CA ARG A 271 17.84 -12.01 -23.61
C ARG A 271 16.48 -12.68 -23.40
N THR A 272 16.49 -13.85 -22.74
CA THR A 272 15.30 -14.63 -22.48
C THR A 272 14.98 -14.59 -20.99
N TYR A 273 13.80 -14.04 -20.64
CA TYR A 273 13.39 -13.75 -19.27
C TYR A 273 12.17 -14.58 -18.87
N LEU A 274 12.15 -15.03 -17.62
CA LEU A 274 10.99 -15.65 -17.01
C LEU A 274 10.44 -14.73 -15.92
N TYR A 275 9.18 -14.34 -16.04
CA TYR A 275 8.49 -13.49 -15.08
C TYR A 275 7.42 -14.29 -14.34
N ALA A 276 7.38 -14.18 -13.00
CA ALA A 276 6.41 -14.87 -12.14
C ALA A 276 6.36 -16.40 -12.37
N SER A 277 7.46 -17.02 -12.80
CA SER A 277 7.53 -18.42 -13.22
C SER A 277 6.46 -18.84 -14.26
N SER A 278 5.80 -17.88 -14.91
CA SER A 278 4.63 -18.14 -15.76
C SER A 278 4.68 -17.45 -17.12
N PHE A 279 5.43 -16.36 -17.24
CA PHE A 279 5.51 -15.55 -18.48
C PHE A 279 6.95 -15.60 -19.00
N LEU A 280 7.14 -16.21 -20.14
CA LEU A 280 8.43 -16.19 -20.82
C LEU A 280 8.44 -15.04 -21.83
N VAL A 281 9.46 -14.18 -21.73
CA VAL A 281 9.72 -13.07 -22.68
C VAL A 281 11.06 -13.31 -23.34
N CYS A 282 11.03 -13.59 -24.63
CA CYS A 282 12.19 -13.84 -25.46
C CYS A 282 12.45 -12.62 -26.37
N LEU A 283 13.50 -11.85 -26.04
CA LEU A 283 13.93 -10.65 -26.74
C LEU A 283 15.17 -10.91 -27.64
N GLU A 284 15.47 -12.17 -27.92
CA GLU A 284 16.56 -12.55 -28.84
C GLU A 284 16.33 -11.96 -30.23
N THR A 285 17.41 -11.61 -30.90
CA THR A 285 17.36 -11.04 -32.27
C THR A 285 17.12 -12.10 -33.33
N GLU A 286 17.26 -13.39 -32.99
CA GLU A 286 17.03 -14.53 -33.86
C GLU A 286 16.49 -15.71 -33.04
N VAL A 287 15.43 -16.34 -33.52
CA VAL A 287 14.87 -17.55 -32.90
C VAL A 287 15.44 -18.79 -33.58
N THR A 288 16.38 -19.44 -32.92
CA THR A 288 17.01 -20.67 -33.41
C THR A 288 16.28 -21.91 -32.95
N GLU A 289 16.48 -23.06 -33.66
CA GLU A 289 15.92 -24.36 -33.26
C GLU A 289 16.34 -24.74 -31.83
N SER A 290 17.61 -24.58 -31.49
CA SER A 290 18.13 -24.87 -30.16
C SER A 290 17.47 -24.03 -29.06
N LEU A 291 17.19 -22.75 -29.35
CA LEU A 291 16.46 -21.86 -28.43
C LEU A 291 15.04 -22.40 -28.16
N VAL A 292 14.34 -22.79 -29.22
CA VAL A 292 12.96 -23.35 -29.15
C VAL A 292 12.95 -24.66 -28.34
N GLU A 293 13.93 -25.53 -28.56
CA GLU A 293 14.07 -26.79 -27.79
C GLU A 293 14.26 -26.55 -26.28
N LYS A 294 15.12 -25.61 -25.94
CA LYS A 294 15.36 -25.23 -24.55
C LYS A 294 14.13 -24.59 -23.91
N ILE A 295 13.44 -23.68 -24.62
CA ILE A 295 12.20 -23.04 -24.15
C ILE A 295 11.11 -24.08 -23.90
N ALA A 296 10.93 -25.04 -24.81
CA ALA A 296 9.92 -26.09 -24.66
C ALA A 296 10.22 -27.11 -23.56
N ALA A 297 11.44 -27.11 -23.03
CA ALA A 297 11.88 -27.99 -21.93
C ALA A 297 11.78 -27.34 -20.55
N ILE A 298 11.31 -26.11 -20.44
CA ILE A 298 11.14 -25.41 -19.14
C ILE A 298 10.07 -26.14 -18.32
N ASP A 299 10.39 -26.43 -17.06
CA ASP A 299 9.47 -27.06 -16.11
C ASP A 299 9.48 -26.25 -14.79
N PRO A 300 8.35 -25.74 -14.29
CA PRO A 300 7.03 -25.81 -14.91
C PRO A 300 6.93 -24.99 -16.20
N LEU A 301 6.11 -25.47 -17.14
CA LEU A 301 5.91 -24.80 -18.42
C LEU A 301 5.24 -23.45 -18.22
N PRO A 302 5.78 -22.36 -18.78
CA PRO A 302 5.13 -21.04 -18.79
C PRO A 302 3.75 -21.09 -19.45
N ILE A 303 2.81 -20.31 -18.90
CA ILE A 303 1.45 -20.19 -19.45
C ILE A 303 1.38 -19.24 -20.64
N LYS A 304 2.39 -18.38 -20.79
CA LYS A 304 2.48 -17.43 -21.88
C LYS A 304 3.91 -17.26 -22.37
N PHE A 305 4.06 -17.24 -23.68
CA PHE A 305 5.31 -16.98 -24.37
C PHE A 305 5.17 -15.71 -25.20
N ILE A 306 6.07 -14.76 -25.04
CA ILE A 306 6.11 -13.51 -25.77
C ILE A 306 7.42 -13.47 -26.55
N PHE A 307 7.32 -13.40 -27.85
CA PHE A 307 8.47 -13.34 -28.75
C PHE A 307 8.54 -11.99 -29.45
N ARG A 308 9.75 -11.61 -29.77
CA ARG A 308 10.04 -10.48 -30.65
C ARG A 308 9.72 -10.86 -32.09
N ASP A 309 8.86 -10.09 -32.77
CA ASP A 309 8.41 -10.39 -34.12
C ASP A 309 9.53 -10.30 -35.16
N SER A 310 10.36 -9.25 -35.07
CA SER A 310 11.52 -9.05 -35.97
C SER A 310 12.55 -10.20 -35.93
N ALA A 311 12.58 -11.00 -34.84
CA ALA A 311 13.47 -12.16 -34.74
C ALA A 311 13.18 -13.26 -35.77
N PHE A 312 12.01 -13.18 -36.43
CA PHE A 312 11.61 -14.09 -37.51
C PHE A 312 11.88 -13.50 -38.91
N LYS A 313 12.48 -12.29 -39.02
CA LYS A 313 12.91 -11.66 -40.26
C LYS A 313 11.78 -11.54 -41.29
N ASP A 314 10.54 -11.26 -40.87
CA ASP A 314 9.33 -11.22 -41.65
C ASP A 314 9.00 -12.52 -42.41
N ASP A 315 9.65 -13.64 -42.06
CA ASP A 315 9.37 -14.96 -42.66
C ASP A 315 8.23 -15.66 -41.96
N ILE A 316 7.03 -15.56 -42.52
CA ILE A 316 5.83 -16.20 -41.98
C ILE A 316 5.96 -17.73 -41.96
N ALA A 317 6.67 -18.31 -42.91
CA ALA A 317 6.85 -19.77 -42.97
C ALA A 317 7.77 -20.24 -41.79
N LEU A 318 8.85 -19.53 -41.54
CA LEU A 318 9.73 -19.77 -40.40
C LEU A 318 8.99 -19.64 -39.07
N LYS A 319 8.15 -18.61 -38.97
CA LYS A 319 7.32 -18.37 -37.78
C LYS A 319 6.37 -19.54 -37.55
N ASP A 320 5.63 -19.95 -38.52
CA ASP A 320 4.69 -21.08 -38.48
C ASP A 320 5.39 -22.42 -38.14
N GLU A 321 6.51 -22.69 -38.76
CA GLU A 321 7.31 -23.90 -38.51
C GLU A 321 7.84 -23.91 -37.08
N THR A 322 8.37 -22.80 -36.61
CA THR A 322 8.85 -22.65 -35.22
C THR A 322 7.75 -22.94 -34.20
N PHE A 323 6.52 -22.46 -34.45
CA PHE A 323 5.40 -22.74 -33.55
C PHE A 323 4.92 -24.18 -33.57
N ARG A 324 4.85 -24.79 -34.74
CA ARG A 324 4.50 -26.21 -34.84
C ARG A 324 5.53 -27.07 -34.13
N ARG A 325 6.82 -26.73 -34.28
CA ARG A 325 7.90 -27.43 -33.57
C ARG A 325 7.81 -27.26 -32.07
N MET A 326 7.64 -26.00 -31.60
CA MET A 326 7.48 -25.71 -30.17
C MET A 326 6.29 -26.48 -29.60
N LYS A 327 5.14 -26.48 -30.28
CA LYS A 327 3.96 -27.21 -29.86
C LYS A 327 4.23 -28.73 -29.74
N ALA A 328 4.86 -29.33 -30.75
CA ALA A 328 5.20 -30.74 -30.73
C ALA A 328 6.18 -31.09 -29.60
N LEU A 329 7.15 -30.22 -29.32
CA LEU A 329 8.11 -30.41 -28.23
C LEU A 329 7.45 -30.29 -26.86
N VAL A 330 6.60 -29.29 -26.66
CA VAL A 330 5.82 -29.12 -25.44
C VAL A 330 4.91 -30.32 -25.20
N GLU A 331 4.17 -30.76 -26.19
CA GLU A 331 3.33 -31.97 -26.10
C GLU A 331 4.14 -33.23 -25.76
N LYS A 332 5.32 -33.39 -26.37
CA LYS A 332 6.24 -34.51 -26.08
C LYS A 332 6.77 -34.46 -24.63
N ASN A 333 7.16 -33.27 -24.16
CA ASN A 333 7.76 -33.10 -22.84
C ASN A 333 6.74 -33.16 -21.70
N SER A 334 5.48 -32.79 -21.97
CA SER A 334 4.38 -32.78 -20.98
C SER A 334 3.71 -34.12 -20.75
N GLY A 335 4.05 -35.17 -21.52
CA GLY A 335 3.49 -36.51 -21.39
C GLY A 335 1.97 -36.55 -21.63
N GLU A 336 1.23 -37.12 -20.66
CA GLU A 336 -0.25 -37.21 -20.73
C GLU A 336 -0.97 -35.88 -20.43
N SER A 337 -0.31 -34.89 -19.81
CA SER A 337 -0.90 -33.60 -19.54
C SER A 337 -0.94 -32.78 -20.84
N LYS A 338 -2.08 -32.09 -21.07
CA LYS A 338 -2.22 -31.15 -22.17
C LYS A 338 -2.09 -29.73 -21.60
N PRO A 339 -0.88 -29.14 -21.58
CA PRO A 339 -0.68 -27.82 -21.04
C PRO A 339 -1.40 -26.79 -21.93
N THR A 340 -2.03 -25.82 -21.27
CA THR A 340 -2.63 -24.67 -21.95
C THR A 340 -1.65 -23.50 -21.85
N TYR A 341 -1.24 -22.99 -23.00
CA TYR A 341 -0.40 -21.80 -23.07
C TYR A 341 -0.82 -20.92 -24.25
N THR A 342 -0.37 -19.68 -24.23
CA THR A 342 -0.58 -18.72 -25.31
C THR A 342 0.75 -18.19 -25.83
N VAL A 343 0.77 -17.76 -27.09
CA VAL A 343 1.93 -17.12 -27.71
C VAL A 343 1.53 -15.76 -28.23
N GLU A 344 2.34 -14.76 -27.95
CA GLU A 344 2.16 -13.38 -28.35
C GLU A 344 3.43 -12.85 -29.02
N PHE A 345 3.30 -11.87 -29.90
CA PHE A 345 4.41 -11.19 -30.57
C PHE A 345 4.39 -9.72 -30.27
N ILE A 346 5.55 -9.11 -30.22
CA ILE A 346 5.77 -7.67 -30.02
C ILE A 346 6.66 -7.10 -31.11
#